data_64d60e9815dc4b9951efc06a7bb5844c
#
_entry.id   64d60e9815dc4b9951efc06a7bb5844c
#
_cell.length_a   1.000
_cell.length_b   1.000
_cell.length_c   1.000
_cell.angle_alpha   90.00
_cell.angle_beta   90.00
_cell.angle_gamma   90.00
#
_symmetry.space_group_name_H-M   'P 1'
#
loop_
_entity.id
_entity.type
_entity.pdbx_description
1 polymer ?
#
loop_
_entity_poly.entity_id
_entity_poly.type
_entity_poly.pdbx_seq_one_letter_code
_entity_poly.pdbx_strand_id
1 'polypeptide(L)'
;MHFTIGKSFFKANGRAVSCGETEGLIKVLADKKTGKLLGVHIFGHEAAELINEFVVAKRAGLSAEDVGKAVHAHPTFAELARDACRAIPRGERG
;
A
#
# COMPACT_ATOMS: atom_id res chain seq x y z
N MET A 1 17.00 -12.41 -5.35
CA MET A 1 15.59 -12.22 -5.04
C MET A 1 14.96 -11.29 -6.05
N HIS A 2 13.82 -11.68 -6.59
CA HIS A 2 13.08 -10.87 -7.54
C HIS A 2 11.89 -10.23 -6.86
N PHE A 3 11.78 -8.93 -6.96
CA PHE A 3 10.68 -8.20 -6.37
C PHE A 3 10.12 -7.17 -7.33
N THR A 4 8.89 -6.73 -7.06
CA THR A 4 8.23 -5.68 -7.81
C THR A 4 7.77 -4.60 -6.84
N ILE A 5 7.54 -3.40 -7.34
CA ILE A 5 7.25 -2.23 -6.52
C ILE A 5 5.97 -1.56 -6.99
N GLY A 6 5.12 -1.21 -6.01
CA GLY A 6 3.98 -0.35 -6.24
C GLY A 6 4.07 0.86 -5.34
N LYS A 7 3.61 2.01 -5.82
CA LYS A 7 3.65 3.27 -5.06
C LYS A 7 2.32 3.97 -5.13
N SER A 8 1.97 4.68 -4.07
CA SER A 8 0.87 5.64 -4.09
C SER A 8 1.34 6.92 -3.43
N PHE A 9 0.79 8.04 -3.85
CA PHE A 9 1.21 9.35 -3.38
C PHE A 9 0.07 10.04 -2.65
N PHE A 10 0.38 10.67 -1.53
CA PHE A 10 -0.62 11.36 -0.71
C PHE A 10 -1.40 12.41 -1.50
N LYS A 11 -0.74 13.11 -2.42
CA LYS A 11 -1.39 14.14 -3.23
C LYS A 11 -2.55 13.61 -4.09
N ALA A 12 -2.61 12.29 -4.31
CA ALA A 12 -3.68 11.66 -5.07
C ALA A 12 -4.75 11.04 -4.18
N ASN A 13 -4.65 11.20 -2.86
CA ASN A 13 -5.59 10.62 -1.91
C ASN A 13 -6.59 11.67 -1.43
N GLY A 14 -7.89 11.36 -1.52
CA GLY A 14 -8.94 12.31 -1.16
C GLY A 14 -8.87 12.82 0.27
N ARG A 15 -8.58 11.94 1.23
CA ARG A 15 -8.46 12.33 2.64
C ARG A 15 -7.24 13.24 2.85
N ALA A 16 -6.11 12.90 2.24
CA ALA A 16 -4.91 13.70 2.36
C ALA A 16 -5.13 15.11 1.80
N VAL A 17 -5.78 15.21 0.66
CA VAL A 17 -6.09 16.50 0.04
C VAL A 17 -7.02 17.31 0.94
N SER A 18 -8.07 16.70 1.48
CA SER A 18 -9.02 17.39 2.34
C SER A 18 -8.40 17.89 3.65
N CYS A 19 -7.36 17.21 4.14
CA CYS A 19 -6.67 17.59 5.36
C CYS A 19 -5.44 18.47 5.13
N GLY A 20 -5.08 18.73 3.87
CA GLY A 20 -3.88 19.49 3.55
C GLY A 20 -2.58 18.71 3.74
N GLU A 21 -2.65 17.39 3.89
CA GLU A 21 -1.50 16.51 4.15
C GLU A 21 -1.08 15.79 2.87
N THR A 22 -0.60 16.55 1.89
CA THR A 22 -0.35 16.02 0.55
C THR A 22 1.09 15.58 0.30
N GLU A 23 1.99 15.77 1.25
CA GLU A 23 3.36 15.27 1.13
C GLU A 23 3.47 13.85 1.67
N GLY A 24 4.03 12.97 0.86
CA GLY A 24 4.29 11.61 1.30
C GLY A 24 3.93 10.58 0.26
N LEU A 25 4.32 9.34 0.56
CA LEU A 25 4.05 8.21 -0.32
C LEU A 25 4.07 6.90 0.47
N ILE A 26 3.47 5.89 -0.13
CA ILE A 26 3.61 4.50 0.30
C ILE A 26 4.29 3.75 -0.84
N LYS A 27 5.33 3.00 -0.50
CA LYS A 27 6.02 2.12 -1.43
C LYS A 27 5.91 0.68 -0.93
N VAL A 28 5.34 -0.20 -1.73
CA VAL A 28 5.15 -1.61 -1.40
C VAL A 28 6.08 -2.45 -2.25
N LEU A 29 6.78 -3.40 -1.60
CA LEU A 29 7.60 -4.38 -2.29
C LEU A 29 6.93 -5.73 -2.15
N ALA A 30 6.76 -6.44 -3.27
CA ALA A 30 6.17 -7.77 -3.29
C ALA A 30 7.07 -8.73 -4.04
N ASP A 31 7.00 -10.01 -3.66
CA ASP A 31 7.73 -11.07 -4.36
C ASP A 31 7.15 -11.21 -5.75
N LYS A 32 8.02 -11.19 -6.76
CA LYS A 32 7.59 -11.21 -8.16
C LYS A 32 6.92 -12.52 -8.54
N LYS A 33 7.28 -13.62 -7.89
CA LYS A 33 6.73 -14.93 -8.17
C LYS A 33 5.43 -15.18 -7.44
N THR A 34 5.41 -14.92 -6.12
CA THR A 34 4.29 -15.27 -5.27
C THR A 34 3.33 -14.12 -5.01
N GLY A 35 3.78 -12.89 -5.23
CA GLY A 35 3.00 -11.69 -4.91
C GLY A 35 3.00 -11.36 -3.42
N LYS A 36 3.63 -12.18 -2.59
CA LYS A 36 3.64 -11.94 -1.14
C LYS A 36 4.35 -10.65 -0.79
N LEU A 37 3.83 -9.99 0.24
CA LEU A 37 4.42 -8.74 0.74
C LEU A 37 5.81 -9.02 1.32
N LEU A 38 6.80 -8.26 0.85
CA LEU A 38 8.18 -8.36 1.33
C LEU A 38 8.56 -7.19 2.21
N GLY A 39 8.05 -6.01 1.89
CA GLY A 39 8.36 -4.82 2.66
C GLY A 39 7.48 -3.66 2.28
N VAL A 40 7.43 -2.67 3.16
CA VAL A 40 6.63 -1.47 2.94
C VAL A 40 7.38 -0.30 3.54
N HIS A 41 7.45 0.80 2.80
CA HIS A 41 8.00 2.05 3.27
C HIS A 41 6.93 3.11 3.19
N ILE A 42 6.68 3.80 4.30
CA ILE A 42 5.68 4.86 4.35
C ILE A 42 6.35 6.13 4.85
N PHE A 43 6.13 7.21 4.11
CA PHE A 43 6.56 8.54 4.51
C PHE A 43 5.37 9.48 4.41
N GLY A 44 5.03 10.15 5.51
CA GLY A 44 3.94 11.11 5.50
C GLY A 44 3.08 11.05 6.74
N HIS A 45 1.97 11.80 6.70
CA HIS A 45 1.01 11.88 7.80
C HIS A 45 0.39 10.51 8.08
N GLU A 46 0.25 10.16 9.36
CA GLU A 46 -0.36 8.90 9.80
C GLU A 46 0.45 7.65 9.41
N ALA A 47 1.74 7.80 9.13
CA ALA A 47 2.57 6.65 8.72
C ALA A 47 2.55 5.53 9.77
N ALA A 48 2.61 5.87 11.05
CA ALA A 48 2.61 4.89 12.14
C ALA A 48 1.30 4.12 12.21
N GLU A 49 0.18 4.74 11.85
CA GLU A 49 -1.11 4.06 11.80
C GLU A 49 -1.26 3.23 10.54
N LEU A 50 -0.84 3.78 9.41
CA LEU A 50 -0.98 3.11 8.12
C LEU A 50 -0.17 1.83 8.01
N ILE A 51 0.98 1.77 8.68
CA ILE A 51 1.85 0.59 8.61
C ILE A 51 1.22 -0.65 9.23
N ASN A 52 0.28 -0.47 10.17
CA ASN A 52 -0.33 -1.59 10.90
C ASN A 52 -1.03 -2.59 9.99
N GLU A 53 -1.71 -2.11 8.96
CA GLU A 53 -2.37 -3.00 7.99
C GLU A 53 -1.36 -3.93 7.34
N PHE A 54 -0.20 -3.39 6.98
CA PHE A 54 0.86 -4.17 6.33
C PHE A 54 1.54 -5.14 7.30
N VAL A 55 1.66 -4.76 8.56
CA VAL A 55 2.21 -5.65 9.58
C VAL A 55 1.36 -6.90 9.70
N VAL A 56 0.05 -6.74 9.79
CA VAL A 56 -0.89 -7.86 9.87
C VAL A 56 -0.87 -8.68 8.59
N ALA A 57 -0.91 -8.01 7.44
CA ALA A 57 -0.92 -8.69 6.15
C ALA A 57 0.35 -9.51 5.93
N LYS A 58 1.50 -8.94 6.24
CA LYS A 58 2.78 -9.62 6.08
C LYS A 58 2.87 -10.82 7.02
N ARG A 59 2.44 -10.66 8.27
CA ARG A 59 2.43 -11.73 9.26
C ARG A 59 1.55 -12.91 8.81
N ALA A 60 0.43 -12.61 8.17
CA ALA A 60 -0.50 -13.63 7.66
C ALA A 60 -0.05 -14.22 6.33
N GLY A 61 1.05 -13.75 5.75
CA GLY A 61 1.54 -14.25 4.46
C GLY A 61 0.70 -13.82 3.27
N LEU A 62 0.01 -12.69 3.38
CA LEU A 62 -0.86 -12.20 2.30
C LEU A 62 -0.04 -11.61 1.15
N SER A 63 -0.65 -11.63 -0.03
CA SER A 63 -0.08 -11.01 -1.22
C SER A 63 -0.49 -9.53 -1.29
N ALA A 64 0.21 -8.78 -2.15
CA ALA A 64 -0.19 -7.41 -2.44
C ALA A 64 -1.58 -7.38 -3.07
N GLU A 65 -1.93 -8.39 -3.87
CA GLU A 65 -3.26 -8.47 -4.46
C GLU A 65 -4.35 -8.59 -3.40
N ASP A 66 -4.09 -9.36 -2.34
CA ASP A 66 -5.05 -9.49 -1.23
C ASP A 66 -5.37 -8.13 -0.61
N VAL A 67 -4.34 -7.32 -0.35
CA VAL A 67 -4.53 -5.97 0.19
C VAL A 67 -5.25 -5.08 -0.81
N GLY A 68 -4.85 -5.15 -2.09
CA GLY A 68 -5.45 -4.34 -3.14
C GLY A 68 -6.93 -4.64 -3.39
N LYS A 69 -7.38 -5.86 -3.09
CA LYS A 69 -8.78 -6.27 -3.24
C LYS A 69 -9.63 -5.92 -2.03
N ALA A 70 -9.02 -5.67 -0.88
CA ALA A 70 -9.76 -5.38 0.33
C ALA A 70 -10.53 -4.07 0.16
N VAL A 71 -11.74 -4.02 0.73
CA VAL A 71 -12.55 -2.81 0.72
C VAL A 71 -12.08 -1.91 1.86
N HIS A 72 -11.56 -0.75 1.49
CA HIS A 72 -11.11 0.25 2.45
C HIS A 72 -12.17 1.35 2.58
N ALA A 73 -12.32 1.88 3.77
CA ALA A 73 -13.28 2.95 4.00
C ALA A 73 -12.89 4.20 3.17
N HIS A 74 -13.88 4.93 2.70
CA HIS A 74 -13.68 6.14 1.90
C HIS A 74 -14.39 7.33 2.56
N PRO A 75 -13.75 8.52 2.67
CA PRO A 75 -12.37 8.82 2.29
C PRO A 75 -11.41 8.61 3.47
N THR A 76 -10.36 7.84 3.28
CA THR A 76 -9.37 7.57 4.34
C THR A 76 -7.95 7.57 3.79
N PHE A 77 -6.98 7.79 4.68
CA PHE A 77 -5.58 7.60 4.34
C PHE A 77 -5.28 6.13 4.02
N ALA A 78 -6.04 5.20 4.63
CA ALA A 78 -5.84 3.76 4.41
C ALA A 78 -6.02 3.35 2.95
N GLU A 79 -6.77 4.11 2.16
CA GLU A 79 -6.91 3.85 0.73
C GLU A 79 -5.58 3.94 -0.01
N LEU A 80 -4.59 4.67 0.56
CA LEU A 80 -3.24 4.72 -0.01
C LEU A 80 -2.58 3.35 -0.01
N ALA A 81 -2.84 2.51 1.02
CA ALA A 81 -2.31 1.16 1.08
C ALA A 81 -2.85 0.32 -0.08
N ARG A 82 -4.17 0.39 -0.30
CA ARG A 82 -4.82 -0.28 -1.42
C ARG A 82 -4.23 0.19 -2.75
N ASP A 83 -4.10 1.50 -2.91
CA ASP A 83 -3.64 2.07 -4.17
C ASP A 83 -2.19 1.69 -4.49
N ALA A 84 -1.33 1.64 -3.47
CA ALA A 84 0.06 1.22 -3.66
C ALA A 84 0.12 -0.23 -4.14
N CYS A 85 -0.69 -1.12 -3.54
CA CYS A 85 -0.74 -2.52 -3.94
C CYS A 85 -1.31 -2.68 -5.35
N ARG A 86 -2.32 -1.89 -5.70
CA ARG A 86 -2.90 -1.91 -7.05
C ARG A 86 -1.97 -1.34 -8.11
N ALA A 87 -0.99 -0.52 -7.71
CA ALA A 87 -0.03 0.07 -8.63
C ALA A 87 1.03 -0.94 -9.09
N ILE A 88 1.14 -2.09 -8.42
CA ILE A 88 2.02 -3.17 -8.89
C ILE A 88 1.44 -3.74 -10.19
N PRO A 89 2.27 -3.94 -11.24
CA PRO A 89 1.77 -4.47 -12.50
C PRO A 89 0.96 -5.74 -12.32
N ARG A 90 -0.15 -5.83 -13.06
CA ARG A 90 -1.15 -6.88 -12.85
C ARG A 90 -0.60 -8.30 -12.81
N GLY A 91 0.30 -8.64 -13.74
CA GLY A 91 0.90 -9.96 -13.78
C GLY A 91 1.88 -10.24 -12.65
N GLU A 92 2.15 -9.26 -11.78
CA GLU A 92 3.15 -9.37 -10.71
C GLU A 92 2.54 -9.22 -9.32
N ARG A 93 1.22 -9.11 -9.23
CA ARG A 93 0.57 -8.89 -7.92
C ARG A 93 0.28 -10.17 -7.14
N GLY A 94 0.51 -11.30 -7.75
CA GLY A 94 0.19 -12.59 -7.20
C GLY A 94 -1.05 -13.18 -7.83
#